data_90b06df8d29574c9f8d8affa1bb80905
#
_entry.id   90b06df8d29574c9f8d8affa1bb80905
#
_cell.length_a   1.000
_cell.length_b   1.000
_cell.length_c   1.000
_cell.angle_alpha   90.00
_cell.angle_beta   90.00
_cell.angle_gamma   90.00
#
_symmetry.space_group_name_H-M   'P 1'
#
loop_
_entity.id
_entity.type
_entity.pdbx_description
1 polymer ?
#
loop_
_entity_poly.entity_id
_entity_poly.type
_entity_poly.pdbx_seq_one_letter_code
_entity_poly.pdbx_strand_id
1 'polypeptide(L)'
;MNNLLERRLNKNTNYYLLSFAVGIILSLLFFLPLIIYDKGYFIYYGDFNVQQIPFYQMVHDAVKKGEIFWNFKTDLGVNLIGSYTFYMITSPFFWITLIFPSNAVPYLMGPLLVLKFGCLSLSSYIYLRRYVKNPRIAILGAALYAFSGFSIYNVFFNHFHEAMIVFPLLLAAIDKFMYEGTKYVVCLAVFSSCFINYYFFVGQVVFALLYWTFKTFYGDFKVNLNKVAILFFESVLGVLLASIALMPSIMAVIQNPRVNSTFSGWNALLYGKEQRYIHIIQCLFFPPDIPARPNFTPDSDAKWASLGAWLPMFSMSGVIAWLQIKREHWLKKFLVALFIIALI
;
A
#
# COMPACT_ATOMS: atom_id res chain seq x y z
N MET A 1 8.69 -40.35 -5.11
CA MET A 1 8.78 -39.16 -4.23
C MET A 1 8.73 -37.85 -5.05
N ASN A 2 9.37 -37.75 -6.19
CA ASN A 2 9.35 -36.56 -7.05
C ASN A 2 7.94 -36.17 -7.56
N ASN A 3 7.14 -37.11 -8.01
CA ASN A 3 5.79 -36.87 -8.55
C ASN A 3 4.79 -36.30 -7.53
N LEU A 4 4.96 -36.57 -6.23
CA LEU A 4 4.12 -36.02 -5.16
C LEU A 4 4.54 -34.58 -4.77
N LEU A 5 5.83 -34.29 -4.85
CA LEU A 5 6.38 -32.95 -4.66
C LEU A 5 5.99 -32.03 -5.80
N GLU A 6 6.11 -32.48 -7.06
CA GLU A 6 5.67 -31.73 -8.23
C GLU A 6 4.16 -31.46 -8.24
N ARG A 7 3.34 -32.44 -7.85
CA ARG A 7 1.89 -32.26 -7.69
C ARG A 7 1.54 -31.28 -6.56
N ARG A 8 2.31 -31.27 -5.44
CA ARG A 8 2.12 -30.29 -4.35
C ARG A 8 2.57 -28.90 -4.75
N LEU A 9 3.69 -28.76 -5.45
CA LEU A 9 4.18 -27.49 -5.97
C LEU A 9 3.20 -26.93 -7.01
N ASN A 10 2.76 -27.71 -7.98
CA ASN A 10 1.76 -27.30 -8.98
C ASN A 10 0.42 -26.87 -8.32
N LYS A 11 -0.03 -27.63 -7.31
CA LYS A 11 -1.28 -27.29 -6.62
C LYS A 11 -1.18 -25.98 -5.82
N ASN A 12 -0.02 -25.66 -5.27
CA ASN A 12 0.22 -24.39 -4.58
C ASN A 12 0.34 -23.23 -5.56
N THR A 13 1.05 -23.40 -6.66
CA THR A 13 1.19 -22.37 -7.71
C THR A 13 -0.17 -21.96 -8.26
N ASN A 14 -1.10 -22.89 -8.44
CA ASN A 14 -2.45 -22.60 -8.90
C ASN A 14 -3.22 -21.64 -7.97
N TYR A 15 -3.01 -21.71 -6.65
CA TYR A 15 -3.69 -20.80 -5.73
C TYR A 15 -3.11 -19.37 -5.73
N TYR A 16 -1.83 -19.19 -6.00
CA TYR A 16 -1.24 -17.86 -6.19
C TYR A 16 -1.82 -17.20 -7.45
N LEU A 17 -1.81 -17.93 -8.57
CA LEU A 17 -2.43 -17.46 -9.81
C LEU A 17 -3.94 -17.21 -9.66
N LEU A 18 -4.62 -18.07 -8.90
CA LEU A 18 -6.05 -17.90 -8.64
C LEU A 18 -6.32 -16.64 -7.80
N SER A 19 -5.49 -16.33 -6.81
CA SER A 19 -5.63 -15.09 -6.03
C SER A 19 -5.43 -13.85 -6.91
N PHE A 20 -4.40 -13.86 -7.75
CA PHE A 20 -4.17 -12.80 -8.72
C PHE A 20 -5.36 -12.65 -9.67
N ALA A 21 -5.84 -13.76 -10.25
CA ALA A 21 -6.98 -13.77 -11.16
C ALA A 21 -8.27 -13.26 -10.51
N VAL A 22 -8.52 -13.62 -9.24
CA VAL A 22 -9.66 -13.09 -8.47
C VAL A 22 -9.57 -11.57 -8.34
N GLY A 23 -8.40 -11.02 -8.00
CA GLY A 23 -8.19 -9.57 -7.96
C GLY A 23 -8.46 -8.90 -9.32
N ILE A 24 -7.97 -9.48 -10.42
CA ILE A 24 -8.22 -9.01 -11.79
C ILE A 24 -9.71 -9.08 -12.14
N ILE A 25 -10.36 -10.23 -11.93
CA ILE A 25 -11.77 -10.42 -12.33
C ILE A 25 -12.69 -9.47 -11.55
N LEU A 26 -12.51 -9.36 -10.24
CA LEU A 26 -13.32 -8.46 -9.44
C LEU A 26 -13.10 -6.99 -9.83
N SER A 27 -11.87 -6.58 -10.08
CA SER A 27 -11.58 -5.21 -10.53
C SER A 27 -12.11 -4.94 -11.94
N LEU A 28 -12.06 -5.92 -12.86
CA LEU A 28 -12.70 -5.80 -14.17
C LEU A 28 -14.21 -5.65 -14.05
N LEU A 29 -14.87 -6.45 -13.22
CA LEU A 29 -16.32 -6.34 -13.00
C LEU A 29 -16.71 -4.93 -12.49
N PHE A 30 -15.81 -4.29 -11.72
CA PHE A 30 -16.07 -2.97 -11.17
C PHE A 30 -15.70 -1.83 -12.14
N PHE A 31 -14.53 -1.87 -12.77
CA PHE A 31 -14.01 -0.76 -13.57
C PHE A 31 -14.33 -0.86 -15.06
N LEU A 32 -14.49 -2.06 -15.62
CA LEU A 32 -14.70 -2.25 -17.05
C LEU A 32 -15.97 -1.55 -17.58
N PRO A 33 -17.12 -1.55 -16.87
CA PRO A 33 -18.29 -0.79 -17.32
C PRO A 33 -18.01 0.72 -17.47
N LEU A 34 -17.21 1.30 -16.55
CA LEU A 34 -16.82 2.71 -16.61
C LEU A 34 -15.86 2.97 -17.79
N ILE A 35 -14.87 2.09 -17.99
CA ILE A 35 -13.92 2.18 -19.11
C ILE A 35 -14.65 2.09 -20.47
N ILE A 36 -15.65 1.22 -20.58
CA ILE A 36 -16.45 1.09 -21.81
C ILE A 36 -17.30 2.35 -22.03
N TYR A 37 -17.94 2.84 -20.98
CA TYR A 37 -18.76 4.06 -21.03
C TYR A 37 -17.94 5.27 -21.49
N ASP A 38 -16.71 5.40 -20.98
CA ASP A 38 -15.78 6.49 -21.30
C ASP A 38 -14.93 6.19 -22.56
N LYS A 39 -15.38 5.27 -23.44
CA LYS A 39 -14.75 4.96 -24.74
C LYS A 39 -13.29 4.54 -24.65
N GLY A 40 -12.95 3.77 -23.62
CA GLY A 40 -11.60 3.24 -23.36
C GLY A 40 -10.79 4.06 -22.36
N TYR A 41 -11.23 5.24 -21.97
CA TYR A 41 -10.63 5.97 -20.87
C TYR A 41 -11.18 5.46 -19.53
N PHE A 42 -10.39 5.60 -18.48
CA PHE A 42 -10.92 5.53 -17.12
C PHE A 42 -10.94 6.94 -16.54
N ILE A 43 -12.11 7.54 -16.52
CA ILE A 43 -12.36 8.85 -15.92
C ILE A 43 -12.92 8.61 -14.53
N TYR A 44 -12.35 9.26 -13.54
CA TYR A 44 -12.77 9.14 -12.16
C TYR A 44 -13.04 10.53 -11.56
N TYR A 45 -12.63 10.78 -10.34
CA TYR A 45 -12.88 12.00 -9.61
C TYR A 45 -11.57 12.69 -9.19
N GLY A 46 -11.60 14.02 -9.08
CA GLY A 46 -10.53 14.82 -8.45
C GLY A 46 -9.16 14.57 -9.06
N ASP A 47 -8.20 14.31 -8.22
CA ASP A 47 -6.78 14.21 -8.58
C ASP A 47 -6.46 13.09 -9.56
N PHE A 48 -7.36 12.11 -9.74
CA PHE A 48 -7.14 11.12 -10.78
C PHE A 48 -7.12 11.77 -12.17
N ASN A 49 -8.09 12.62 -12.46
CA ASN A 49 -8.22 13.26 -13.78
C ASN A 49 -7.25 14.44 -13.93
N VAL A 50 -7.11 15.27 -12.88
CA VAL A 50 -6.36 16.55 -12.98
C VAL A 50 -4.88 16.40 -12.67
N GLN A 51 -4.46 15.32 -12.03
CA GLN A 51 -3.06 15.04 -11.68
C GLN A 51 -2.55 13.72 -12.27
N GLN A 52 -3.19 12.59 -11.96
CA GLN A 52 -2.60 11.28 -12.26
C GLN A 52 -2.44 11.08 -13.77
N ILE A 53 -3.47 11.33 -14.56
CA ILE A 53 -3.41 11.18 -16.02
C ILE A 53 -2.41 12.14 -16.66
N PRO A 54 -2.49 13.47 -16.44
CA PRO A 54 -1.53 14.43 -17.02
C PRO A 54 -0.09 14.19 -16.56
N PHE A 55 0.13 13.86 -15.29
CA PHE A 55 1.47 13.60 -14.79
C PHE A 55 2.09 12.35 -15.43
N TYR A 56 1.31 11.27 -15.55
CA TYR A 56 1.78 10.06 -16.23
C TYR A 56 2.20 10.36 -17.66
N GLN A 57 1.39 11.11 -18.42
CA GLN A 57 1.69 11.46 -19.80
C GLN A 57 2.92 12.40 -19.89
N MET A 58 2.98 13.40 -19.04
CA MET A 58 4.09 14.38 -19.04
C MET A 58 5.42 13.70 -18.65
N VAL A 59 5.42 12.89 -17.59
CA VAL A 59 6.65 12.18 -17.16
C VAL A 59 7.05 11.11 -18.18
N HIS A 60 6.08 10.40 -18.78
CA HIS A 60 6.34 9.47 -19.88
C HIS A 60 7.07 10.17 -21.04
N ASP A 61 6.59 11.34 -21.48
CA ASP A 61 7.20 12.11 -22.56
C ASP A 61 8.59 12.62 -22.19
N ALA A 62 8.77 13.09 -20.94
CA ALA A 62 10.06 13.55 -20.45
C ALA A 62 11.09 12.41 -20.42
N VAL A 63 10.72 11.24 -19.90
CA VAL A 63 11.61 10.07 -19.87
C VAL A 63 11.97 9.62 -21.27
N LYS A 64 11.02 9.53 -22.21
CA LYS A 64 11.31 9.16 -23.61
C LYS A 64 12.22 10.14 -24.35
N LYS A 65 12.21 11.41 -23.94
CA LYS A 65 13.11 12.43 -24.50
C LYS A 65 14.45 12.53 -23.79
N GLY A 66 14.66 11.77 -22.70
CA GLY A 66 15.86 11.86 -21.86
C GLY A 66 15.89 13.08 -20.94
N GLU A 67 14.78 13.81 -20.78
CA GLU A 67 14.61 14.97 -19.90
C GLU A 67 14.34 14.53 -18.46
N ILE A 68 15.21 13.70 -17.89
CA ILE A 68 14.98 13.03 -16.60
C ILE A 68 15.36 13.87 -15.37
N PHE A 69 16.16 14.93 -15.54
CA PHE A 69 16.67 15.74 -14.42
C PHE A 69 15.85 17.00 -14.19
N TRP A 70 15.60 17.77 -15.23
CA TRP A 70 14.89 19.04 -15.17
C TRP A 70 13.79 19.11 -16.21
N ASN A 71 12.59 19.51 -15.78
CA ASN A 71 11.43 19.64 -16.67
C ASN A 71 10.84 21.03 -16.55
N PHE A 72 10.76 21.76 -17.68
CA PHE A 72 10.20 23.12 -17.76
C PHE A 72 8.68 23.16 -17.92
N LYS A 73 8.03 22.02 -18.11
CA LYS A 73 6.57 21.94 -18.30
C LYS A 73 5.77 22.01 -17.01
N THR A 74 6.44 21.95 -15.87
CA THR A 74 5.82 22.00 -14.53
C THR A 74 6.40 23.17 -13.75
N ASP A 75 5.52 24.05 -13.20
CA ASP A 75 5.86 25.12 -12.26
C ASP A 75 7.10 25.97 -12.64
N LEU A 76 7.21 26.32 -13.95
CA LEU A 76 8.34 27.07 -14.51
C LEU A 76 9.70 26.34 -14.48
N GLY A 77 9.70 25.08 -14.11
CA GLY A 77 10.86 24.21 -14.08
C GLY A 77 11.07 23.55 -12.73
N VAL A 78 11.08 22.21 -12.72
CA VAL A 78 11.31 21.42 -11.53
C VAL A 78 12.27 20.27 -11.78
N ASN A 79 12.93 19.80 -10.72
CA ASN A 79 13.64 18.53 -10.76
C ASN A 79 12.62 17.39 -10.92
N LEU A 80 12.67 16.67 -12.04
CA LEU A 80 11.68 15.65 -12.38
C LEU A 80 11.69 14.50 -11.36
N ILE A 81 12.87 13.99 -11.01
CA ILE A 81 13.01 12.87 -10.08
C ILE A 81 12.49 13.29 -8.70
N GLY A 82 12.96 14.43 -8.16
CA GLY A 82 12.57 14.90 -6.84
C GLY A 82 11.06 15.14 -6.71
N SER A 83 10.42 15.65 -7.76
CA SER A 83 8.99 16.02 -7.75
C SER A 83 8.05 14.86 -8.03
N TYR A 84 8.45 13.89 -8.88
CA TYR A 84 7.54 12.85 -9.37
C TYR A 84 7.87 11.42 -8.90
N THR A 85 8.95 11.22 -8.12
CA THR A 85 9.21 9.93 -7.48
C THR A 85 8.06 9.49 -6.58
N PHE A 86 7.50 10.41 -5.79
CA PHE A 86 6.33 10.12 -4.95
C PHE A 86 5.14 9.58 -5.74
N TYR A 87 4.92 10.06 -6.96
CA TYR A 87 3.76 9.73 -7.77
C TYR A 87 3.97 8.49 -8.63
N MET A 88 5.12 8.35 -9.34
CA MET A 88 5.22 7.33 -10.38
C MET A 88 6.61 6.93 -10.83
N ILE A 89 7.67 7.75 -10.69
CA ILE A 89 8.97 7.46 -11.31
C ILE A 89 9.54 6.11 -10.87
N THR A 90 9.30 5.73 -9.63
CA THR A 90 9.74 4.45 -9.06
C THR A 90 8.72 3.32 -9.21
N SER A 91 7.59 3.60 -9.86
CA SER A 91 6.51 2.65 -10.07
C SER A 91 6.82 1.66 -11.21
N PRO A 92 6.80 0.35 -10.98
CA PRO A 92 6.89 -0.63 -12.06
C PRO A 92 5.73 -0.52 -13.05
N PHE A 93 4.57 -0.08 -12.62
CA PHE A 93 3.39 0.12 -13.47
C PHE A 93 3.57 1.33 -14.39
N PHE A 94 4.22 2.39 -13.93
CA PHE A 94 4.60 3.49 -14.80
C PHE A 94 5.57 3.04 -15.90
N TRP A 95 6.58 2.23 -15.55
CA TRP A 95 7.57 1.75 -16.52
C TRP A 95 6.95 0.89 -17.63
N ILE A 96 5.84 0.21 -17.36
CA ILE A 96 5.07 -0.49 -18.41
C ILE A 96 4.56 0.50 -19.48
N THR A 97 4.18 1.72 -19.10
CA THR A 97 3.67 2.70 -20.07
C THR A 97 4.70 3.09 -21.12
N LEU A 98 5.99 3.04 -20.79
CA LEU A 98 7.08 3.43 -21.70
C LEU A 98 7.21 2.52 -22.93
N ILE A 99 6.60 1.31 -22.90
CA ILE A 99 6.53 0.40 -24.06
C ILE A 99 5.60 0.97 -25.14
N PHE A 100 4.65 1.82 -24.76
CA PHE A 100 3.61 2.37 -25.60
C PHE A 100 3.91 3.80 -26.06
N PRO A 101 3.24 4.31 -27.10
CA PRO A 101 3.33 5.72 -27.47
C PRO A 101 2.60 6.61 -26.47
N SER A 102 2.97 7.90 -26.40
CA SER A 102 2.44 8.87 -25.44
C SER A 102 0.91 9.00 -25.45
N ASN A 103 0.30 8.98 -26.63
CA ASN A 103 -1.15 9.07 -26.80
C ASN A 103 -1.92 7.84 -26.24
N ALA A 104 -1.24 6.72 -25.99
CA ALA A 104 -1.83 5.55 -25.36
C ALA A 104 -1.89 5.64 -23.83
N VAL A 105 -1.08 6.52 -23.21
CA VAL A 105 -0.95 6.59 -21.74
C VAL A 105 -2.29 6.80 -21.03
N PRO A 106 -3.17 7.71 -21.45
CA PRO A 106 -4.48 7.88 -20.81
C PRO A 106 -5.36 6.62 -20.85
N TYR A 107 -5.26 5.83 -21.91
CA TYR A 107 -5.99 4.55 -22.04
C TYR A 107 -5.41 3.45 -21.17
N LEU A 108 -4.13 3.52 -20.82
CA LEU A 108 -3.47 2.53 -19.97
C LEU A 108 -3.82 2.68 -18.48
N MET A 109 -4.32 3.86 -18.06
CA MET A 109 -4.58 4.12 -16.64
C MET A 109 -5.58 3.14 -16.02
N GLY A 110 -6.67 2.81 -16.73
CA GLY A 110 -7.65 1.81 -16.29
C GLY A 110 -7.07 0.39 -16.22
N PRO A 111 -6.50 -0.15 -17.30
CA PRO A 111 -5.83 -1.45 -17.28
C PRO A 111 -4.74 -1.60 -16.22
N LEU A 112 -3.91 -0.56 -16.01
CA LEU A 112 -2.89 -0.57 -14.96
C LEU A 112 -3.50 -0.59 -13.55
N LEU A 113 -4.62 0.11 -13.34
CA LEU A 113 -5.35 0.04 -12.10
C LEU A 113 -5.87 -1.38 -11.84
N VAL A 114 -6.48 -2.03 -12.84
CA VAL A 114 -6.91 -3.43 -12.75
C VAL A 114 -5.74 -4.35 -12.39
N LEU A 115 -4.58 -4.16 -13.03
CA LEU A 115 -3.37 -4.93 -12.74
C LEU A 115 -2.90 -4.73 -11.29
N LYS A 116 -2.97 -3.51 -10.77
CA LYS A 116 -2.64 -3.21 -9.35
C LYS A 116 -3.53 -3.98 -8.39
N PHE A 117 -4.83 -4.08 -8.64
CA PHE A 117 -5.76 -4.88 -7.81
C PHE A 117 -5.44 -6.37 -7.84
N GLY A 118 -5.03 -6.91 -8.98
CA GLY A 118 -4.49 -8.27 -9.09
C GLY A 118 -3.25 -8.47 -8.21
N CYS A 119 -2.30 -7.53 -8.28
CA CYS A 119 -1.08 -7.55 -7.46
C CYS A 119 -1.38 -7.39 -5.96
N LEU A 120 -2.37 -6.55 -5.58
CA LEU A 120 -2.84 -6.40 -4.20
C LEU A 120 -3.36 -7.73 -3.64
N SER A 121 -4.21 -8.42 -4.41
CA SER A 121 -4.72 -9.73 -4.01
C SER A 121 -3.60 -10.76 -3.89
N LEU A 122 -2.67 -10.80 -4.84
CA LEU A 122 -1.53 -11.73 -4.80
C LEU A 122 -0.62 -11.47 -3.61
N SER A 123 -0.20 -10.23 -3.37
CA SER A 123 0.74 -9.89 -2.30
C SER A 123 0.17 -10.18 -0.91
N SER A 124 -1.09 -9.83 -0.69
CA SER A 124 -1.78 -10.14 0.57
C SER A 124 -2.02 -11.65 0.73
N TYR A 125 -2.31 -12.39 -0.35
CA TYR A 125 -2.38 -13.84 -0.30
C TYR A 125 -1.06 -14.47 0.14
N ILE A 126 0.09 -14.00 -0.39
CA ILE A 126 1.43 -14.48 0.00
C ILE A 126 1.62 -14.37 1.51
N TYR A 127 1.24 -13.24 2.10
CA TYR A 127 1.32 -13.04 3.55
C TYR A 127 0.32 -13.90 4.30
N LEU A 128 -0.95 -13.89 3.92
CA LEU A 128 -2.03 -14.60 4.63
C LEU A 128 -1.83 -16.12 4.64
N ARG A 129 -1.25 -16.69 3.57
CA ARG A 129 -0.95 -18.11 3.49
C ARG A 129 0.04 -18.60 4.56
N ARG A 130 0.77 -17.71 5.19
CA ARG A 130 1.65 -18.06 6.33
C ARG A 130 0.84 -18.43 7.57
N TYR A 131 -0.39 -17.93 7.71
CA TYR A 131 -1.25 -18.09 8.89
C TYR A 131 -2.51 -18.89 8.61
N VAL A 132 -3.09 -18.74 7.44
CA VAL A 132 -4.35 -19.37 7.06
C VAL A 132 -4.09 -20.68 6.33
N LYS A 133 -4.43 -21.81 6.97
CA LYS A 133 -4.19 -23.16 6.41
C LYS A 133 -5.02 -23.45 5.16
N ASN A 134 -6.28 -22.96 5.10
CA ASN A 134 -7.15 -23.17 3.96
C ASN A 134 -6.85 -22.12 2.87
N PRO A 135 -6.37 -22.52 1.68
CA PRO A 135 -6.00 -21.59 0.62
C PRO A 135 -7.20 -20.78 0.09
N ARG A 136 -8.40 -21.33 0.08
CA ARG A 136 -9.61 -20.61 -0.38
C ARG A 136 -9.99 -19.47 0.57
N ILE A 137 -9.87 -19.72 1.90
CA ILE A 137 -10.09 -18.68 2.93
C ILE A 137 -9.00 -17.60 2.83
N ALA A 138 -7.74 -18.00 2.54
CA ALA A 138 -6.67 -17.03 2.33
C ALA A 138 -6.92 -16.15 1.09
N ILE A 139 -7.46 -16.70 -0.01
CA ILE A 139 -7.87 -15.93 -1.20
C ILE A 139 -9.01 -14.96 -0.86
N LEU A 140 -10.02 -15.41 -0.09
CA LEU A 140 -11.08 -14.52 0.37
C LEU A 140 -10.51 -13.34 1.17
N GLY A 141 -9.64 -13.60 2.15
CA GLY A 141 -8.96 -12.56 2.91
C GLY A 141 -8.12 -11.62 2.04
N ALA A 142 -7.46 -12.17 1.01
CA ALA A 142 -6.68 -11.40 0.06
C ALA A 142 -7.57 -10.49 -0.80
N ALA A 143 -8.72 -10.96 -1.25
CA ALA A 143 -9.71 -10.15 -1.94
C ALA A 143 -10.27 -9.04 -1.04
N LEU A 144 -10.60 -9.34 0.21
CA LEU A 144 -11.04 -8.33 1.18
C LEU A 144 -9.99 -7.25 1.41
N TYR A 145 -8.72 -7.60 1.47
CA TYR A 145 -7.63 -6.62 1.55
C TYR A 145 -7.52 -5.77 0.28
N ALA A 146 -7.53 -6.41 -0.89
CA ALA A 146 -7.43 -5.71 -2.16
C ALA A 146 -8.56 -4.71 -2.39
N PHE A 147 -9.78 -5.05 -1.94
CA PHE A 147 -10.97 -4.20 -2.05
C PHE A 147 -11.36 -3.54 -0.71
N SER A 148 -10.39 -3.34 0.18
CA SER A 148 -10.60 -2.59 1.42
C SER A 148 -11.02 -1.15 1.15
N GLY A 149 -11.60 -0.51 2.15
CA GLY A 149 -11.99 0.89 2.07
C GLY A 149 -10.84 1.81 1.67
N PHE A 150 -9.62 1.54 2.13
CA PHE A 150 -8.44 2.28 1.70
C PHE A 150 -8.19 2.19 0.19
N SER A 151 -8.25 0.98 -0.38
CA SER A 151 -8.01 0.78 -1.81
C SER A 151 -9.09 1.44 -2.67
N ILE A 152 -10.36 1.31 -2.27
CA ILE A 152 -11.49 1.88 -3.02
C ILE A 152 -11.50 3.40 -2.91
N TYR A 153 -11.28 3.95 -1.70
CA TYR A 153 -11.23 5.39 -1.50
C TYR A 153 -10.08 6.04 -2.28
N ASN A 154 -8.90 5.41 -2.28
CA ASN A 154 -7.70 5.97 -2.91
C ASN A 154 -7.56 5.66 -4.41
N VAL A 155 -8.62 5.28 -5.11
CA VAL A 155 -8.58 5.12 -6.58
C VAL A 155 -8.11 6.41 -7.25
N PHE A 156 -8.48 7.57 -6.75
CA PHE A 156 -8.04 8.86 -7.27
C PHE A 156 -6.56 9.19 -6.95
N PHE A 157 -5.94 8.48 -5.99
CA PHE A 157 -4.50 8.48 -5.73
C PHE A 157 -3.90 7.11 -6.09
N ASN A 158 -3.96 6.72 -7.34
CA ASN A 158 -3.67 5.35 -7.78
C ASN A 158 -2.26 4.84 -7.39
N HIS A 159 -1.31 5.73 -7.13
CA HIS A 159 0.04 5.39 -6.66
C HIS A 159 0.05 4.87 -5.21
N PHE A 160 -0.99 5.13 -4.41
CA PHE A 160 -1.09 4.58 -3.05
C PHE A 160 -1.30 3.06 -3.04
N HIS A 161 -1.91 2.51 -4.09
CA HIS A 161 -2.08 1.06 -4.22
C HIS A 161 -0.75 0.32 -4.25
N GLU A 162 0.29 0.93 -4.76
CA GLU A 162 1.61 0.29 -4.84
C GLU A 162 2.25 0.14 -3.46
N ALA A 163 2.06 1.12 -2.57
CA ALA A 163 2.46 1.00 -1.18
C ALA A 163 1.73 -0.15 -0.47
N MET A 164 0.46 -0.37 -0.81
CA MET A 164 -0.31 -1.51 -0.28
C MET A 164 0.12 -2.85 -0.88
N ILE A 165 0.61 -2.90 -2.12
CA ILE A 165 1.15 -4.13 -2.72
C ILE A 165 2.41 -4.58 -1.98
N VAL A 166 3.34 -3.67 -1.68
CA VAL A 166 4.62 -4.02 -1.05
C VAL A 166 4.51 -4.28 0.45
N PHE A 167 3.52 -3.71 1.12
CA PHE A 167 3.39 -3.84 2.57
C PHE A 167 3.18 -5.28 3.07
N PRO A 168 2.26 -6.10 2.53
CA PRO A 168 2.17 -7.51 2.91
C PRO A 168 3.45 -8.30 2.63
N LEU A 169 4.19 -7.92 1.57
CA LEU A 169 5.46 -8.57 1.23
C LEU A 169 6.55 -8.23 2.25
N LEU A 170 6.56 -6.99 2.79
CA LEU A 170 7.46 -6.60 3.86
C LEU A 170 7.21 -7.43 5.13
N LEU A 171 5.96 -7.61 5.52
CA LEU A 171 5.62 -8.45 6.68
C LEU A 171 5.96 -9.92 6.45
N ALA A 172 5.70 -10.44 5.23
CA ALA A 172 6.06 -11.80 4.85
C ALA A 172 7.57 -12.01 4.85
N ALA A 173 8.36 -11.00 4.46
CA ALA A 173 9.82 -11.05 4.47
C ALA A 173 10.38 -11.08 5.90
N ILE A 174 9.84 -10.25 6.80
CA ILE A 174 10.21 -10.28 8.23
C ILE A 174 9.90 -11.67 8.83
N ASP A 175 8.72 -12.20 8.56
CA ASP A 175 8.36 -13.55 9.02
C ASP A 175 9.29 -14.61 8.46
N LYS A 176 9.59 -14.56 7.17
CA LYS A 176 10.46 -15.52 6.51
C LYS A 176 11.87 -15.47 7.09
N PHE A 177 12.39 -14.28 7.36
CA PHE A 177 13.66 -14.13 8.04
C PHE A 177 13.62 -14.68 9.48
N MET A 178 12.61 -14.29 10.26
CA MET A 178 12.55 -14.66 11.68
C MET A 178 12.31 -16.17 11.92
N TYR A 179 11.46 -16.81 11.09
CA TYR A 179 11.15 -18.24 11.24
C TYR A 179 12.10 -19.16 10.48
N GLU A 180 12.54 -18.75 9.29
CA GLU A 180 13.28 -19.62 8.36
C GLU A 180 14.77 -19.22 8.25
N GLY A 181 15.16 -18.03 8.72
CA GLY A 181 16.53 -17.52 8.62
C GLY A 181 16.98 -17.14 7.20
N THR A 182 16.02 -16.89 6.29
CA THR A 182 16.32 -16.56 4.90
C THR A 182 16.96 -15.17 4.80
N LYS A 183 18.17 -15.09 4.31
CA LYS A 183 18.94 -13.84 4.19
C LYS A 183 18.50 -13.01 3.00
N TYR A 184 18.73 -11.69 3.09
CA TYR A 184 18.48 -10.64 2.07
C TYR A 184 17.00 -10.45 1.69
N VAL A 185 16.09 -11.24 2.23
CA VAL A 185 14.66 -11.09 1.93
C VAL A 185 14.08 -9.82 2.55
N VAL A 186 14.57 -9.44 3.73
CA VAL A 186 14.18 -8.17 4.38
C VAL A 186 14.78 -6.99 3.64
N CYS A 187 16.04 -7.08 3.23
CA CYS A 187 16.70 -6.04 2.43
C CYS A 187 15.89 -5.74 1.16
N LEU A 188 15.50 -6.76 0.39
CA LEU A 188 14.70 -6.58 -0.83
C LEU A 188 13.32 -5.99 -0.55
N ALA A 189 12.67 -6.42 0.54
CA ALA A 189 11.35 -5.91 0.90
C ALA A 189 11.41 -4.46 1.39
N VAL A 190 12.40 -4.09 2.19
CA VAL A 190 12.65 -2.72 2.65
C VAL A 190 13.00 -1.83 1.46
N PHE A 191 13.92 -2.30 0.58
CA PHE A 191 14.22 -1.59 -0.67
C PHE A 191 12.95 -1.31 -1.47
N SER A 192 12.15 -2.34 -1.75
CA SER A 192 10.92 -2.20 -2.54
C SER A 192 9.94 -1.21 -1.90
N SER A 193 9.74 -1.30 -0.58
CA SER A 193 8.82 -0.42 0.14
C SER A 193 9.29 1.04 0.12
N CYS A 194 10.57 1.28 0.39
CA CYS A 194 11.16 2.62 0.40
C CYS A 194 11.24 3.22 -1.01
N PHE A 195 11.64 2.41 -2.00
CA PHE A 195 11.83 2.84 -3.39
C PHE A 195 10.49 3.18 -4.06
N ILE A 196 9.46 2.37 -3.85
CA ILE A 196 8.14 2.58 -4.46
C ILE A 196 7.44 3.78 -3.87
N ASN A 197 7.44 3.92 -2.53
CA ASN A 197 6.81 5.09 -1.91
C ASN A 197 7.40 5.41 -0.54
N TYR A 198 8.34 6.34 -0.49
CA TYR A 198 9.05 6.73 0.72
C TYR A 198 8.12 7.32 1.79
N TYR A 199 7.01 7.95 1.42
CA TYR A 199 6.06 8.54 2.36
C TYR A 199 5.34 7.47 3.18
N PHE A 200 4.77 6.47 2.51
CA PHE A 200 4.12 5.36 3.21
C PHE A 200 5.12 4.44 3.91
N PHE A 201 6.37 4.40 3.43
CA PHE A 201 7.42 3.60 4.04
C PHE A 201 7.65 3.95 5.51
N VAL A 202 7.56 5.23 5.90
CA VAL A 202 7.70 5.66 7.31
C VAL A 202 6.64 4.96 8.19
N GLY A 203 5.38 5.00 7.78
CA GLY A 203 4.30 4.31 8.50
C GLY A 203 4.46 2.78 8.50
N GLN A 204 4.93 2.22 7.39
CA GLN A 204 5.22 0.77 7.28
C GLN A 204 6.33 0.34 8.23
N VAL A 205 7.38 1.17 8.42
CA VAL A 205 8.45 0.89 9.40
C VAL A 205 7.90 0.90 10.82
N VAL A 206 7.10 1.90 11.18
CA VAL A 206 6.48 1.95 12.52
C VAL A 206 5.62 0.71 12.75
N PHE A 207 4.78 0.36 11.79
CA PHE A 207 3.96 -0.85 11.88
C PHE A 207 4.81 -2.12 11.99
N ALA A 208 5.87 -2.25 11.18
CA ALA A 208 6.75 -3.41 11.18
C ALA A 208 7.51 -3.56 12.50
N LEU A 209 7.95 -2.46 13.10
CA LEU A 209 8.59 -2.46 14.42
C LEU A 209 7.62 -2.92 15.51
N LEU A 210 6.39 -2.39 15.52
CA LEU A 210 5.35 -2.83 16.45
C LEU A 210 5.03 -4.32 16.25
N TYR A 211 4.84 -4.74 15.00
CA TYR A 211 4.58 -6.12 14.64
C TYR A 211 5.68 -7.07 15.14
N TRP A 212 6.94 -6.73 14.88
CA TRP A 212 8.09 -7.50 15.34
C TRP A 212 8.17 -7.55 16.86
N THR A 213 7.95 -6.40 17.53
CA THR A 213 7.98 -6.27 19.00
C THR A 213 6.92 -7.15 19.64
N PHE A 214 5.66 -7.05 19.21
CA PHE A 214 4.58 -7.85 19.78
C PHE A 214 4.82 -9.35 19.58
N LYS A 215 5.25 -9.79 18.42
CA LYS A 215 5.56 -11.20 18.16
C LYS A 215 6.75 -11.71 18.97
N THR A 216 7.71 -10.84 19.26
CA THR A 216 8.84 -11.18 20.13
C THR A 216 8.40 -11.34 21.57
N PHE A 217 7.64 -10.38 22.12
CA PHE A 217 7.15 -10.45 23.51
C PHE A 217 6.23 -11.64 23.79
N TYR A 218 5.44 -12.04 22.81
CA TYR A 218 4.56 -13.22 22.94
C TYR A 218 5.24 -14.54 22.56
N GLY A 219 6.55 -14.51 22.31
CA GLY A 219 7.36 -15.71 22.08
C GLY A 219 7.19 -16.36 20.71
N ASP A 220 6.46 -15.73 19.77
CA ASP A 220 6.33 -16.23 18.39
C ASP A 220 7.68 -16.14 17.66
N PHE A 221 8.43 -15.06 17.88
CA PHE A 221 9.77 -14.89 17.33
C PHE A 221 10.85 -15.28 18.35
N LYS A 222 11.70 -16.22 17.98
CA LYS A 222 12.91 -16.54 18.73
C LYS A 222 14.02 -15.58 18.33
N VAL A 223 14.34 -14.66 19.22
CA VAL A 223 15.29 -13.57 18.99
C VAL A 223 16.61 -13.86 19.68
N ASN A 224 17.72 -13.58 18.99
CA ASN A 224 19.06 -13.48 19.56
C ASN A 224 19.77 -12.27 18.97
N LEU A 225 20.87 -11.84 19.56
CA LEU A 225 21.61 -10.63 19.15
C LEU A 225 22.01 -10.69 17.67
N ASN A 226 22.45 -11.85 17.19
CA ASN A 226 22.81 -12.03 15.78
C ASN A 226 21.64 -11.79 14.83
N LYS A 227 20.44 -12.31 15.14
CA LYS A 227 19.26 -12.06 14.32
C LYS A 227 18.88 -10.59 14.31
N VAL A 228 18.97 -9.89 15.44
CA VAL A 228 18.70 -8.44 15.52
C VAL A 228 19.69 -7.67 14.67
N ALA A 229 20.99 -7.99 14.79
CA ALA A 229 22.05 -7.33 14.01
C ALA A 229 21.87 -7.53 12.50
N ILE A 230 21.53 -8.76 12.06
CA ILE A 230 21.28 -9.06 10.64
C ILE A 230 20.01 -8.33 10.16
N LEU A 231 18.93 -8.36 10.92
CA LEU A 231 17.68 -7.66 10.58
C LEU A 231 17.92 -6.15 10.42
N PHE A 232 18.65 -5.55 11.34
CA PHE A 232 19.05 -4.14 11.27
C PHE A 232 19.91 -3.86 10.04
N PHE A 233 20.97 -4.67 9.82
CA PHE A 233 21.86 -4.52 8.66
C PHE A 233 21.09 -4.65 7.33
N GLU A 234 20.23 -5.66 7.17
CA GLU A 234 19.41 -5.84 5.97
C GLU A 234 18.45 -4.66 5.75
N SER A 235 17.88 -4.13 6.84
CA SER A 235 16.99 -2.96 6.76
C SER A 235 17.74 -1.71 6.31
N VAL A 236 18.91 -1.44 6.90
CA VAL A 236 19.76 -0.31 6.51
C VAL A 236 20.23 -0.46 5.06
N LEU A 237 20.67 -1.66 4.66
CA LEU A 237 21.10 -1.92 3.29
C LEU A 237 19.94 -1.70 2.29
N GLY A 238 18.71 -2.11 2.63
CA GLY A 238 17.54 -1.86 1.80
C GLY A 238 17.26 -0.37 1.58
N VAL A 239 17.37 0.44 2.63
CA VAL A 239 17.22 1.91 2.54
C VAL A 239 18.37 2.52 1.71
N LEU A 240 19.61 2.06 1.91
CA LEU A 240 20.76 2.54 1.14
C LEU A 240 20.61 2.23 -0.35
N LEU A 241 20.10 1.06 -0.72
CA LEU A 241 19.81 0.74 -2.12
C LEU A 241 18.71 1.65 -2.72
N ALA A 242 17.72 2.07 -1.91
CA ALA A 242 16.67 2.98 -2.35
C ALA A 242 17.15 4.45 -2.45
N SER A 243 18.37 4.78 -2.01
CA SER A 243 18.87 6.16 -1.94
C SER A 243 18.93 6.86 -3.30
N ILE A 244 19.04 6.11 -4.39
CA ILE A 244 19.03 6.66 -5.76
C ILE A 244 17.74 7.46 -6.05
N ALA A 245 16.62 7.07 -5.46
CA ALA A 245 15.34 7.79 -5.58
C ALA A 245 15.04 8.63 -4.32
N LEU A 246 15.42 8.13 -3.15
CA LEU A 246 15.14 8.77 -1.87
C LEU A 246 15.90 10.09 -1.69
N MET A 247 17.18 10.14 -2.05
CA MET A 247 18.01 11.35 -1.86
C MET A 247 17.51 12.55 -2.68
N PRO A 248 17.23 12.44 -4.00
CA PRO A 248 16.64 13.54 -4.77
C PRO A 248 15.29 13.98 -4.20
N SER A 249 14.47 13.02 -3.71
CA SER A 249 13.16 13.31 -3.11
C SER A 249 13.31 14.07 -1.80
N ILE A 250 14.24 13.68 -0.92
CA ILE A 250 14.53 14.40 0.33
C ILE A 250 14.98 15.83 0.02
N MET A 251 15.88 16.01 -0.93
CA MET A 251 16.37 17.35 -1.32
C MET A 251 15.24 18.25 -1.83
N ALA A 252 14.30 17.69 -2.59
CA ALA A 252 13.11 18.43 -3.07
C ALA A 252 12.15 18.76 -1.92
N VAL A 253 11.92 17.82 -1.00
CA VAL A 253 11.00 17.98 0.13
C VAL A 253 11.52 19.00 1.16
N ILE A 254 12.81 18.98 1.48
CA ILE A 254 13.41 19.93 2.43
C ILE A 254 13.24 21.39 2.00
N GLN A 255 13.21 21.65 0.70
CA GLN A 255 13.00 23.00 0.15
C GLN A 255 11.54 23.45 0.19
N ASN A 256 10.60 22.57 0.54
CA ASN A 256 9.18 22.89 0.59
C ASN A 256 8.84 23.62 1.90
N PRO A 257 8.26 24.84 1.86
CA PRO A 257 7.91 25.62 3.07
C PRO A 257 6.97 24.87 4.02
N ARG A 258 6.16 23.92 3.51
CA ARG A 258 5.24 23.12 4.34
C ARG A 258 5.96 22.20 5.32
N VAL A 259 7.21 21.83 5.05
CA VAL A 259 8.03 20.99 5.97
C VAL A 259 8.42 21.74 7.22
N ASN A 260 8.49 23.07 7.16
CA ASN A 260 8.84 23.92 8.30
C ASN A 260 7.70 24.09 9.32
N SER A 261 6.47 23.68 8.99
CA SER A 261 5.34 23.66 9.93
C SER A 261 5.37 22.36 10.74
N THR A 262 6.15 22.33 11.81
CA THR A 262 6.18 21.20 12.75
C THR A 262 5.02 21.27 13.72
N PHE A 263 4.34 20.15 13.91
CA PHE A 263 3.39 20.02 15.01
C PHE A 263 4.15 20.14 16.34
N SER A 264 3.65 20.97 17.25
CA SER A 264 4.26 21.18 18.57
C SER A 264 3.21 21.08 19.67
N GLY A 265 3.64 20.67 20.89
CA GLY A 265 2.75 20.50 22.02
C GLY A 265 1.67 19.43 21.77
N TRP A 266 0.46 19.68 22.25
CA TRP A 266 -0.67 18.76 22.12
C TRP A 266 -1.07 18.48 20.65
N ASN A 267 -0.81 19.39 19.73
CA ASN A 267 -1.08 19.21 18.31
C ASN A 267 -0.23 18.10 17.67
N ALA A 268 0.82 17.65 18.34
CA ALA A 268 1.62 16.50 17.91
C ALA A 268 1.01 15.14 18.33
N LEU A 269 0.09 15.15 19.32
CA LEU A 269 -0.48 13.95 19.92
C LEU A 269 -2.00 13.85 19.72
N LEU A 270 -2.69 14.95 19.49
CA LEU A 270 -4.14 14.97 19.35
C LEU A 270 -4.56 15.58 18.03
N TYR A 271 -5.60 15.03 17.45
CA TYR A 271 -6.19 15.63 16.25
C TYR A 271 -6.77 17.01 16.56
N GLY A 272 -6.43 18.00 15.78
CA GLY A 272 -6.92 19.38 15.94
C GLY A 272 -8.44 19.55 15.72
N LYS A 273 -9.15 18.47 15.33
CA LYS A 273 -10.60 18.45 15.12
C LYS A 273 -11.21 17.23 15.79
N GLU A 274 -12.05 17.45 16.77
CA GLU A 274 -12.72 16.42 17.58
C GLU A 274 -13.53 15.41 16.71
N GLN A 275 -14.10 15.88 15.63
CA GLN A 275 -14.86 15.05 14.66
C GLN A 275 -14.03 13.90 14.07
N ARG A 276 -12.71 14.00 14.04
CA ARG A 276 -11.84 12.92 13.52
C ARG A 276 -11.94 11.64 14.34
N TYR A 277 -12.16 11.74 15.64
CA TYR A 277 -12.34 10.55 16.48
C TYR A 277 -13.58 9.75 16.11
N ILE A 278 -14.68 10.42 15.77
CA ILE A 278 -15.90 9.78 15.26
C ILE A 278 -15.62 9.15 13.88
N HIS A 279 -14.88 9.82 13.01
CA HIS A 279 -14.53 9.29 11.68
C HIS A 279 -13.63 8.06 11.76
N ILE A 280 -12.72 7.97 12.73
CA ILE A 280 -11.89 6.77 12.95
C ILE A 280 -12.79 5.56 13.27
N ILE A 281 -13.81 5.74 14.11
CA ILE A 281 -14.78 4.68 14.41
C ILE A 281 -15.63 4.37 13.17
N GLN A 282 -16.12 5.39 12.50
CA GLN A 282 -16.94 5.26 11.28
C GLN A 282 -16.21 4.47 10.19
N CYS A 283 -14.94 4.76 9.91
CA CYS A 283 -14.19 4.12 8.85
C CYS A 283 -13.92 2.62 9.08
N LEU A 284 -14.14 2.10 10.28
CA LEU A 284 -14.07 0.66 10.56
C LEU A 284 -15.33 -0.09 10.12
N PHE A 285 -16.49 0.58 10.11
CA PHE A 285 -17.80 -0.08 9.91
C PHE A 285 -18.50 0.30 8.61
N PHE A 286 -18.16 1.44 8.03
CA PHE A 286 -18.84 1.97 6.86
C PHE A 286 -17.87 2.13 5.69
N PRO A 287 -18.33 1.89 4.45
CA PRO A 287 -17.52 2.15 3.27
C PRO A 287 -17.15 3.63 3.20
N PRO A 288 -15.97 3.95 2.66
CA PRO A 288 -15.58 5.33 2.44
C PRO A 288 -16.52 5.98 1.42
N ASP A 289 -16.89 7.23 1.68
CA ASP A 289 -17.61 8.06 0.73
C ASP A 289 -16.63 8.95 -0.05
N ILE A 290 -17.08 9.52 -1.14
CA ILE A 290 -16.28 10.50 -1.87
C ILE A 290 -15.98 11.70 -0.96
N PRO A 291 -14.78 12.32 -1.09
CA PRO A 291 -14.36 13.40 -0.19
C PRO A 291 -15.34 14.58 -0.05
N ALA A 292 -16.13 14.83 -1.09
CA ALA A 292 -17.11 15.92 -1.11
C ALA A 292 -18.39 15.63 -0.31
N ARG A 293 -18.63 14.38 0.09
CA ARG A 293 -19.87 13.96 0.77
C ARG A 293 -19.56 13.02 1.93
N PRO A 294 -19.10 13.52 3.08
CA PRO A 294 -18.89 12.69 4.26
C PRO A 294 -20.21 12.15 4.79
N ASN A 295 -20.25 10.87 5.14
CA ASN A 295 -21.49 10.14 5.48
C ASN A 295 -22.26 10.71 6.68
N PHE A 296 -21.56 11.02 7.78
CA PHE A 296 -22.22 11.35 9.05
C PHE A 296 -21.98 12.78 9.52
N THR A 297 -21.01 13.47 8.97
CA THR A 297 -20.65 14.83 9.36
C THR A 297 -20.41 15.68 8.13
N PRO A 298 -21.50 16.09 7.44
CA PRO A 298 -21.42 16.76 6.14
C PRO A 298 -20.62 18.08 6.19
N ASP A 299 -20.61 18.77 7.32
CA ASP A 299 -19.88 20.03 7.50
C ASP A 299 -18.46 19.85 8.03
N SER A 300 -17.99 18.60 8.13
CA SER A 300 -16.68 18.27 8.65
C SER A 300 -15.58 18.48 7.62
N ASP A 301 -14.47 19.07 8.04
CA ASP A 301 -13.23 19.13 7.24
C ASP A 301 -12.51 17.79 7.09
N ALA A 302 -13.03 16.73 7.71
CA ALA A 302 -12.49 15.38 7.56
C ALA A 302 -12.83 14.73 6.22
N LYS A 303 -13.56 15.42 5.33
CA LYS A 303 -13.88 14.97 3.98
C LYS A 303 -12.69 14.53 3.12
N TRP A 304 -11.50 14.99 3.44
CA TRP A 304 -10.24 14.62 2.78
C TRP A 304 -9.42 13.57 3.55
N ALA A 305 -9.97 13.04 4.64
CA ALA A 305 -9.29 12.00 5.38
C ALA A 305 -9.41 10.67 4.65
N SER A 306 -8.29 10.14 4.16
CA SER A 306 -8.18 8.81 3.54
C SER A 306 -8.31 7.68 4.57
N LEU A 307 -9.30 7.79 5.45
CA LEU A 307 -9.56 6.85 6.53
C LEU A 307 -10.40 5.69 5.97
N GLY A 308 -9.75 4.67 5.47
CA GLY A 308 -10.42 3.54 4.84
C GLY A 308 -10.06 2.20 5.51
N ALA A 309 -10.30 2.05 6.81
CA ALA A 309 -10.08 0.78 7.50
C ALA A 309 -11.21 -0.25 7.26
N TRP A 310 -12.28 0.15 6.59
CA TRP A 310 -13.40 -0.72 6.27
C TRP A 310 -12.99 -1.90 5.39
N LEU A 311 -13.49 -3.07 5.72
CA LEU A 311 -13.38 -4.26 4.89
C LEU A 311 -14.76 -4.62 4.32
N PRO A 312 -14.85 -5.03 3.04
CA PRO A 312 -16.12 -5.36 2.40
C PRO A 312 -16.89 -6.46 3.11
N MET A 313 -18.19 -6.52 2.84
CA MET A 313 -19.11 -7.57 3.32
C MET A 313 -19.12 -7.62 4.85
N PHE A 314 -19.66 -7.82 5.68
CA PHE A 314 -19.71 -7.92 7.14
C PHE A 314 -18.40 -8.41 7.81
N SER A 315 -17.24 -8.15 7.19
CA SER A 315 -15.95 -8.65 7.68
C SER A 315 -15.62 -8.17 9.09
N MET A 316 -16.07 -6.96 9.48
CA MET A 316 -15.89 -6.45 10.84
C MET A 316 -16.64 -7.27 11.88
N SER A 317 -17.77 -7.87 11.55
CA SER A 317 -18.47 -8.80 12.47
C SER A 317 -17.62 -10.03 12.78
N GLY A 318 -16.86 -10.52 11.79
CA GLY A 318 -15.88 -11.59 11.98
C GLY A 318 -14.73 -11.19 12.89
N VAL A 319 -14.22 -9.96 12.76
CA VAL A 319 -13.19 -9.41 13.66
C VAL A 319 -13.72 -9.30 15.09
N ILE A 320 -14.92 -8.76 15.28
CA ILE A 320 -15.57 -8.64 16.60
C ILE A 320 -15.78 -10.02 17.22
N ALA A 321 -16.34 -10.98 16.47
CA ALA A 321 -16.55 -12.35 16.92
C ALA A 321 -15.23 -13.01 17.34
N TRP A 322 -14.15 -12.81 16.57
CA TRP A 322 -12.83 -13.32 16.91
C TRP A 322 -12.25 -12.67 18.17
N LEU A 323 -12.45 -11.38 18.39
CA LEU A 323 -12.01 -10.68 19.61
C LEU A 323 -12.70 -11.21 20.87
N GLN A 324 -13.94 -11.71 20.75
CA GLN A 324 -14.70 -12.31 21.85
C GLN A 324 -14.18 -13.72 22.28
N ILE A 325 -13.42 -14.39 21.42
CA ILE A 325 -12.82 -15.70 21.76
C ILE A 325 -11.86 -15.52 22.94
N LYS A 326 -12.06 -16.28 24.03
CA LYS A 326 -11.28 -16.13 25.28
C LYS A 326 -9.79 -16.49 25.17
N ARG A 327 -9.34 -17.04 24.06
CA ARG A 327 -7.93 -17.43 23.86
C ARG A 327 -7.04 -16.18 23.74
N GLU A 328 -6.02 -16.13 24.60
CA GLU A 328 -4.95 -15.11 24.48
C GLU A 328 -4.18 -15.29 23.17
N HIS A 329 -3.99 -14.20 22.46
CA HIS A 329 -3.23 -14.15 21.20
C HIS A 329 -2.57 -12.78 21.05
N TRP A 330 -1.31 -12.73 20.65
CA TRP A 330 -0.56 -11.48 20.47
C TRP A 330 -1.30 -10.47 19.57
N LEU A 331 -1.98 -10.96 18.54
CA LEU A 331 -2.70 -10.12 17.59
C LEU A 331 -3.81 -9.30 18.25
N LYS A 332 -4.46 -9.78 19.31
CA LYS A 332 -5.48 -9.01 20.04
C LYS A 332 -4.87 -7.76 20.70
N LYS A 333 -3.76 -7.95 21.39
CA LYS A 333 -3.04 -6.85 22.06
C LYS A 333 -2.46 -5.88 21.02
N PHE A 334 -1.94 -6.42 19.92
CA PHE A 334 -1.44 -5.65 18.80
C PHE A 334 -2.54 -4.79 18.15
N LEU A 335 -3.74 -5.32 17.90
CA LEU A 335 -4.88 -4.56 17.38
C LEU A 335 -5.30 -3.45 18.35
N VAL A 336 -5.31 -3.72 19.66
CA VAL A 336 -5.59 -2.68 20.66
C VAL A 336 -4.51 -1.57 20.62
N ALA A 337 -3.23 -1.93 20.51
CA ALA A 337 -2.16 -0.95 20.38
C ALA A 337 -2.29 -0.11 19.12
N LEU A 338 -2.60 -0.74 17.98
CA LEU A 338 -2.83 -0.01 16.72
C LEU A 338 -4.04 0.93 16.82
N PHE A 339 -5.10 0.50 17.47
CA PHE A 339 -6.28 1.36 17.68
C PHE A 339 -5.95 2.56 18.57
N ILE A 340 -5.19 2.36 19.66
CA ILE A 340 -4.72 3.45 20.52
C ILE A 340 -3.85 4.44 19.72
N ILE A 341 -2.90 3.92 18.91
CA ILE A 341 -2.06 4.77 18.05
C ILE A 341 -2.89 5.56 17.03
N ALA A 342 -3.96 4.96 16.50
CA ALA A 342 -4.86 5.66 15.58
C ALA A 342 -5.67 6.78 16.25
N LEU A 343 -5.79 6.76 17.59
CA LEU A 343 -6.47 7.80 18.38
C LEU A 343 -5.52 8.93 18.82
N ILE A 344 -4.22 8.72 18.68
CA ILE A 344 -3.17 9.71 18.99
C ILE A 344 -2.66 10.33 17.69
#